data_13d1ada18209e15ec7bc68cb0e62c679
#
_entry.id   13d1ada18209e15ec7bc68cb0e62c679
#
_cell.length_a   1.000
_cell.length_b   1.000
_cell.length_c   1.000
_cell.angle_alpha   90.00
_cell.angle_beta   90.00
_cell.angle_gamma   90.00
#
_symmetry.space_group_name_H-M   'P 1'
#
loop_
_entity.id
_entity.type
_entity.pdbx_description
1 polymer ?
#
loop_
_entity_poly.entity_id
_entity_poly.type
_entity_poly.pdbx_seq_one_letter_code
_entity_poly.pdbx_strand_id
1 'polypeptide(L)'
;MPVVNVKLYHPQPYQRAVLDGLAAHWEDAVHVVKAVRQCGKSMMLENLLIRVSLAHGNQCSVLIAPTYKQGKKIYKSILKKFRRTVLYGGSDGVDLVFTFVNGSEVKILSAEQGDNIRGETITKYGVLVIDEAAYMKDDVFYSATPFTNANRPPTIIVSTPRFRSGFFYDLFQDGRRGATNLYAYDWSDFDNPYITPEKREMYRK
;
A
#
# COMPACT_ATOMS: atom_id res chain seq x y z
N MET A 1 -18.74 8.83 -22.08
CA MET A 1 -17.58 7.91 -22.03
C MET A 1 -18.10 6.48 -21.90
N PRO A 2 -17.49 5.49 -22.53
CA PRO A 2 -17.90 4.11 -22.31
C PRO A 2 -17.69 3.71 -20.84
N VAL A 3 -18.68 3.03 -20.26
CA VAL A 3 -18.57 2.47 -18.92
C VAL A 3 -17.63 1.27 -19.00
N VAL A 4 -16.50 1.33 -18.30
CA VAL A 4 -15.53 0.24 -18.22
C VAL A 4 -15.68 -0.44 -16.87
N ASN A 5 -16.11 -1.70 -16.88
CA ASN A 5 -16.17 -2.52 -15.68
C ASN A 5 -14.82 -3.15 -15.40
N VAL A 6 -14.15 -2.72 -14.32
CA VAL A 6 -12.90 -3.33 -13.85
C VAL A 6 -13.23 -4.35 -12.78
N LYS A 7 -13.02 -5.63 -13.07
CA LYS A 7 -13.15 -6.69 -12.08
C LYS A 7 -11.89 -6.71 -11.20
N LEU A 8 -11.99 -6.09 -10.04
CA LEU A 8 -10.98 -6.20 -9.00
C LEU A 8 -11.15 -7.52 -8.22
N TYR A 9 -10.18 -7.85 -7.37
CA TYR A 9 -10.27 -9.03 -6.50
C TYR A 9 -11.38 -8.88 -5.45
N HIS A 10 -11.81 -10.01 -4.87
CA HIS A 10 -12.67 -10.01 -3.69
C HIS A 10 -11.80 -10.00 -2.43
N PRO A 11 -11.84 -8.92 -1.61
CA PRO A 11 -11.05 -8.86 -0.39
C PRO A 11 -11.56 -9.87 0.64
N GLN A 12 -10.64 -10.52 1.32
CA GLN A 12 -10.94 -11.34 2.49
C GLN A 12 -11.50 -10.45 3.63
N PRO A 13 -12.23 -10.99 4.61
CA PRO A 13 -12.84 -10.17 5.68
C PRO A 13 -11.84 -9.27 6.40
N TYR A 14 -10.64 -9.76 6.71
CA TYR A 14 -9.59 -8.98 7.34
C TYR A 14 -9.02 -7.87 6.44
N GLN A 15 -8.95 -8.08 5.12
CA GLN A 15 -8.57 -7.05 4.16
C GLN A 15 -9.68 -6.01 4.01
N ARG A 16 -10.93 -6.46 4.01
CA ARG A 16 -12.10 -5.58 3.96
C ARG A 16 -12.12 -4.63 5.16
N ALA A 17 -11.86 -5.13 6.38
CA ALA A 17 -11.80 -4.29 7.57
C ALA A 17 -10.81 -3.12 7.42
N VAL A 18 -9.64 -3.34 6.80
CA VAL A 18 -8.68 -2.27 6.50
C VAL A 18 -9.23 -1.29 5.45
N LEU A 19 -9.82 -1.81 4.37
CA LEU A 19 -10.36 -0.98 3.29
C LEU A 19 -11.56 -0.15 3.75
N ASP A 20 -12.41 -0.70 4.60
CA ASP A 20 -13.57 -0.01 5.19
C ASP A 20 -13.10 1.05 6.20
N GLY A 21 -12.10 0.73 7.04
CA GLY A 21 -11.46 1.69 7.93
C GLY A 21 -10.80 2.84 7.16
N LEU A 22 -10.10 2.55 6.07
CA LEU A 22 -9.52 3.56 5.19
C LEU A 22 -10.61 4.47 4.57
N ALA A 23 -11.74 3.91 4.17
CA ALA A 23 -12.85 4.69 3.62
C ALA A 23 -13.55 5.57 4.68
N ALA A 24 -13.65 5.07 5.91
CA ALA A 24 -14.24 5.81 7.04
C ALA A 24 -13.33 6.93 7.58
N HIS A 25 -12.01 6.73 7.51
CA HIS A 25 -11.00 7.62 8.06
C HIS A 25 -9.95 7.92 6.97
N TRP A 26 -10.36 8.74 6.00
CA TRP A 26 -9.52 9.05 4.84
C TRP A 26 -8.50 10.13 5.13
N GLU A 27 -8.95 11.25 5.69
CA GLU A 27 -8.13 12.45 5.81
C GLU A 27 -7.09 12.31 6.92
N ASP A 28 -5.81 12.44 6.54
CA ASP A 28 -4.66 12.46 7.46
C ASP A 28 -4.56 11.23 8.37
N ALA A 29 -5.13 10.12 7.97
CA ALA A 29 -5.14 8.89 8.75
C ALA A 29 -3.96 7.98 8.38
N VAL A 30 -3.40 7.32 9.39
CA VAL A 30 -2.36 6.31 9.22
C VAL A 30 -2.92 4.94 9.59
N HIS A 31 -2.95 4.03 8.64
CA HIS A 31 -3.42 2.66 8.80
C HIS A 31 -2.24 1.70 8.84
N VAL A 32 -2.00 1.06 9.97
CA VAL A 32 -0.86 0.14 10.17
C VAL A 32 -1.36 -1.29 10.24
N VAL A 33 -0.88 -2.13 9.32
CA VAL A 33 -1.31 -3.52 9.18
C VAL A 33 -0.16 -4.46 9.50
N LYS A 34 -0.23 -5.13 10.62
CA LYS A 34 0.63 -6.26 10.97
C LYS A 34 0.06 -7.53 10.35
N ALA A 35 0.79 -8.16 9.46
CA ALA A 35 0.25 -9.23 8.63
C ALA A 35 1.22 -10.41 8.50
N VAL A 36 0.72 -11.63 8.58
CA VAL A 36 1.52 -12.83 8.31
C VAL A 36 1.93 -12.93 6.84
N ARG A 37 2.87 -13.80 6.54
CA ARG A 37 3.28 -14.09 5.15
C ARG A 37 2.14 -14.76 4.38
N GLN A 38 2.10 -14.52 3.05
CA GLN A 38 1.14 -15.12 2.11
C GLN A 38 -0.35 -14.83 2.41
N CYS A 39 -0.66 -13.75 3.13
CA CYS A 39 -2.02 -13.32 3.42
C CYS A 39 -2.62 -12.34 2.39
N GLY A 40 -1.96 -12.16 1.24
CA GLY A 40 -2.47 -11.29 0.18
C GLY A 40 -2.22 -9.79 0.37
N LYS A 41 -1.21 -9.38 1.19
CA LYS A 41 -0.81 -7.97 1.37
C LYS A 41 -0.65 -7.24 0.05
N SER A 42 0.28 -7.69 -0.78
CA SER A 42 0.61 -7.02 -2.04
C SER A 42 -0.57 -6.97 -3.01
N MET A 43 -1.43 -8.00 -3.01
CA MET A 43 -2.66 -8.00 -3.80
C MET A 43 -3.63 -6.92 -3.33
N MET A 44 -3.83 -6.76 -2.02
CA MET A 44 -4.68 -5.71 -1.48
C MET A 44 -4.13 -4.31 -1.83
N LEU A 45 -2.83 -4.08 -1.62
CA LEU A 45 -2.18 -2.79 -1.89
C LEU A 45 -2.26 -2.42 -3.38
N GLU A 46 -1.97 -3.36 -4.27
CA GLU A 46 -2.07 -3.15 -5.71
C GLU A 46 -3.50 -2.77 -6.12
N ASN A 47 -4.50 -3.49 -5.62
CA ASN A 47 -5.89 -3.20 -5.94
C ASN A 47 -6.40 -1.90 -5.31
N LEU A 48 -5.88 -1.51 -4.14
CA LEU A 48 -6.15 -0.20 -3.53
C LEU A 48 -5.62 0.92 -4.43
N LEU A 49 -4.36 0.86 -4.86
CA LEU A 49 -3.75 1.84 -5.77
C LEU A 49 -4.56 1.99 -7.06
N ILE A 50 -4.95 0.87 -7.68
CA ILE A 50 -5.77 0.87 -8.88
C ILE A 50 -7.13 1.52 -8.61
N ARG A 51 -7.79 1.15 -7.50
CA ARG A 51 -9.12 1.66 -7.15
C ARG A 51 -9.12 3.16 -6.93
N VAL A 52 -8.18 3.69 -6.15
CA VAL A 52 -8.12 5.14 -5.88
C VAL A 52 -7.76 5.92 -7.14
N SER A 53 -6.86 5.40 -7.99
CA SER A 53 -6.50 6.04 -9.25
C SER A 53 -7.65 6.08 -10.26
N LEU A 54 -8.54 5.09 -10.27
CA LEU A 54 -9.67 5.04 -11.19
C LEU A 54 -10.90 5.79 -10.67
N ALA A 55 -11.02 5.96 -9.34
CA ALA A 55 -12.17 6.63 -8.73
C ALA A 55 -12.22 8.13 -9.03
N HIS A 56 -11.06 8.77 -9.14
CA HIS A 56 -10.91 10.20 -9.41
C HIS A 56 -9.84 10.41 -10.48
N GLY A 57 -10.03 11.39 -11.37
CA GLY A 57 -9.02 11.76 -12.37
C GLY A 57 -7.87 12.58 -11.77
N ASN A 58 -6.71 12.53 -12.44
CA ASN A 58 -5.52 13.32 -12.11
C ASN A 58 -5.03 13.12 -10.66
N GLN A 59 -5.12 11.88 -10.15
CA GLN A 59 -4.61 11.56 -8.83
C GLN A 59 -3.20 11.00 -8.90
N CYS A 60 -2.37 11.35 -7.90
CA CYS A 60 -1.06 10.77 -7.69
C CYS A 60 -1.07 9.95 -6.40
N SER A 61 -0.71 8.68 -6.50
CA SER A 61 -0.46 7.77 -5.38
C SER A 61 0.97 7.28 -5.42
N VAL A 62 1.57 7.10 -4.26
CA VAL A 62 2.96 6.62 -4.14
C VAL A 62 2.99 5.31 -3.35
N LEU A 63 3.74 4.33 -3.88
CA LEU A 63 4.09 3.12 -3.14
C LEU A 63 5.60 3.09 -2.91
N ILE A 64 6.01 2.87 -1.66
CA ILE A 64 7.40 2.64 -1.27
C ILE A 64 7.59 1.15 -1.00
N ALA A 65 8.48 0.51 -1.76
CA ALA A 65 8.89 -0.88 -1.58
C ALA A 65 10.28 -0.94 -0.95
N PRO A 66 10.65 -2.01 -0.22
CA PRO A 66 11.99 -2.14 0.37
C PRO A 66 13.12 -2.06 -0.65
N THR A 67 12.93 -2.69 -1.82
CA THR A 67 13.92 -2.75 -2.90
C THR A 67 13.31 -2.40 -4.25
N TYR A 68 14.14 -1.88 -5.16
CA TYR A 68 13.73 -1.64 -6.55
C TYR A 68 13.16 -2.91 -7.22
N LYS A 69 13.75 -4.07 -6.95
CA LYS A 69 13.28 -5.35 -7.49
C LYS A 69 11.86 -5.70 -7.03
N GLN A 70 11.52 -5.41 -5.77
CA GLN A 70 10.16 -5.61 -5.24
C GLN A 70 9.17 -4.62 -5.84
N GLY A 71 9.53 -3.34 -5.90
CA GLY A 71 8.72 -2.31 -6.56
C GLY A 71 8.44 -2.65 -8.03
N LYS A 72 9.48 -3.08 -8.76
CA LYS A 72 9.35 -3.49 -10.17
C LYS A 72 8.41 -4.68 -10.39
N LYS A 73 8.24 -5.57 -9.40
CA LYS A 73 7.24 -6.66 -9.49
C LYS A 73 5.82 -6.10 -9.45
N ILE A 74 5.54 -5.16 -8.55
CA ILE A 74 4.23 -4.50 -8.43
C ILE A 74 3.93 -3.71 -9.71
N TYR A 75 4.88 -2.90 -10.18
CA TYR A 75 4.78 -2.18 -11.44
C TYR A 75 4.43 -3.09 -12.62
N LYS A 76 5.17 -4.19 -12.79
CA LYS A 76 4.92 -5.16 -13.86
C LYS A 76 3.55 -5.83 -13.73
N SER A 77 3.06 -6.04 -12.51
CA SER A 77 1.74 -6.61 -12.27
C SER A 77 0.64 -5.66 -12.74
N ILE A 78 0.72 -4.38 -12.39
CA ILE A 78 -0.20 -3.34 -12.86
C ILE A 78 -0.13 -3.21 -14.39
N LEU A 79 1.07 -3.10 -14.93
CA LEU A 79 1.30 -2.99 -16.38
C LEU A 79 0.70 -4.18 -17.14
N LYS A 80 0.89 -5.41 -16.66
CA LYS A 80 0.32 -6.61 -17.26
C LYS A 80 -1.21 -6.58 -17.31
N LYS A 81 -1.86 -6.04 -16.27
CA LYS A 81 -3.33 -5.94 -16.19
C LYS A 81 -3.90 -4.90 -17.16
N PHE A 82 -3.22 -3.76 -17.34
CA PHE A 82 -3.81 -2.59 -18.00
C PHE A 82 -3.22 -2.22 -19.36
N ARG A 83 -1.97 -2.61 -19.69
CA ARG A 83 -1.28 -2.21 -20.93
C ARG A 83 -2.08 -2.41 -22.22
N ARG A 84 -3.00 -3.37 -22.26
CA ARG A 84 -3.81 -3.66 -23.45
C ARG A 84 -5.29 -3.30 -23.26
N THR A 85 -5.59 -2.42 -22.32
CA THR A 85 -6.95 -1.97 -22.03
C THR A 85 -7.11 -0.50 -22.39
N VAL A 86 -8.35 -0.05 -22.50
CA VAL A 86 -8.70 1.37 -22.71
C VAL A 86 -8.36 2.25 -21.49
N LEU A 87 -7.97 1.66 -20.37
CA LEU A 87 -7.59 2.36 -19.14
C LEU A 87 -6.09 2.72 -19.12
N TYR A 88 -5.30 2.25 -20.06
CA TYR A 88 -3.88 2.54 -20.14
C TYR A 88 -3.65 3.94 -20.72
N GLY A 89 -2.99 4.82 -19.95
CA GLY A 89 -2.58 6.16 -20.37
C GLY A 89 -1.10 6.22 -20.76
N GLY A 90 -0.24 5.51 -20.01
CA GLY A 90 1.19 5.50 -20.25
C GLY A 90 1.96 4.75 -19.16
N SER A 91 3.26 4.62 -19.33
CA SER A 91 4.12 4.05 -18.29
C SER A 91 5.59 4.40 -18.53
N ASP A 92 6.34 4.62 -17.43
CA ASP A 92 7.78 4.69 -17.40
C ASP A 92 8.34 3.50 -16.61
N GLY A 93 9.17 2.70 -17.25
CA GLY A 93 9.76 1.50 -16.66
C GLY A 93 11.08 1.72 -15.95
N VAL A 94 11.66 2.91 -16.05
CA VAL A 94 12.87 3.34 -15.33
C VAL A 94 12.45 3.92 -13.99
N ASP A 95 11.55 4.91 -14.01
CA ASP A 95 11.04 5.58 -12.82
C ASP A 95 9.88 4.83 -12.16
N LEU A 96 9.45 3.69 -12.75
CA LEU A 96 8.34 2.85 -12.27
C LEU A 96 7.04 3.65 -12.08
N VAL A 97 6.71 4.49 -13.04
CA VAL A 97 5.46 5.26 -13.08
C VAL A 97 4.46 4.59 -14.01
N PHE A 98 3.24 4.41 -13.54
CA PHE A 98 2.11 3.94 -14.36
C PHE A 98 1.02 5.01 -14.39
N THR A 99 0.64 5.43 -15.60
CA THR A 99 -0.39 6.45 -15.82
C THR A 99 -1.66 5.82 -16.39
N PHE A 100 -2.79 6.11 -15.78
CA PHE A 100 -4.11 5.74 -16.28
C PHE A 100 -4.63 6.77 -17.29
N VAL A 101 -5.57 6.36 -18.15
CA VAL A 101 -6.17 7.23 -19.19
C VAL A 101 -6.86 8.48 -18.60
N ASN A 102 -7.28 8.44 -17.33
CA ASN A 102 -7.88 9.58 -16.63
C ASN A 102 -6.83 10.57 -16.05
N GLY A 103 -5.55 10.41 -16.39
CA GLY A 103 -4.44 11.23 -15.92
C GLY A 103 -3.93 10.87 -14.52
N SER A 104 -4.48 9.85 -13.87
CA SER A 104 -3.99 9.42 -12.55
C SER A 104 -2.72 8.59 -12.68
N GLU A 105 -1.81 8.75 -11.69
CA GLU A 105 -0.51 8.10 -11.66
C GLU A 105 -0.31 7.25 -10.41
N VAL A 106 0.36 6.13 -10.58
CA VAL A 106 0.94 5.32 -9.52
C VAL A 106 2.46 5.36 -9.68
N LYS A 107 3.14 5.98 -8.72
CA LYS A 107 4.60 6.02 -8.65
C LYS A 107 5.09 4.99 -7.64
N ILE A 108 6.12 4.25 -8.00
CA ILE A 108 6.69 3.21 -7.14
C ILE A 108 8.14 3.54 -6.86
N LEU A 109 8.44 3.84 -5.61
CA LEU A 109 9.75 4.21 -5.10
C LEU A 109 10.40 3.03 -4.37
N SER A 110 11.71 3.06 -4.24
CA SER A 110 12.49 2.08 -3.48
C SER A 110 13.11 2.71 -2.25
N ALA A 111 12.98 2.05 -1.09
CA ALA A 111 13.65 2.46 0.13
C ALA A 111 15.20 2.45 0.01
N GLU A 112 15.75 1.71 -0.97
CA GLU A 112 17.19 1.73 -1.29
C GLU A 112 17.67 3.09 -1.80
N GLN A 113 16.77 3.94 -2.29
CA GLN A 113 17.10 5.29 -2.74
C GLN A 113 17.41 6.26 -1.58
N GLY A 114 17.14 5.85 -0.34
CA GLY A 114 17.46 6.62 0.86
C GLY A 114 16.93 8.05 0.81
N ASP A 115 17.81 9.04 1.00
CA ASP A 115 17.47 10.47 0.96
C ASP A 115 16.88 10.97 -0.38
N ASN A 116 17.02 10.20 -1.46
CA ASN A 116 16.44 10.55 -2.77
C ASN A 116 14.92 10.28 -2.84
N ILE A 117 14.34 9.67 -1.81
CA ILE A 117 12.88 9.58 -1.64
C ILE A 117 12.34 10.94 -1.18
N ARG A 118 12.49 11.98 -1.98
CA ARG A 118 12.01 13.33 -1.64
C ARG A 118 11.36 13.98 -2.85
N GLY A 119 10.50 14.98 -2.59
CA GLY A 119 9.92 15.80 -3.63
C GLY A 119 8.64 15.27 -4.26
N GLU A 120 8.10 14.15 -3.80
CA GLU A 120 6.79 13.68 -4.26
C GLU A 120 5.66 14.40 -3.52
N THR A 121 4.54 14.56 -4.20
CA THR A 121 3.30 15.08 -3.61
C THR A 121 2.16 14.15 -3.96
N ILE A 122 1.47 13.66 -2.94
CA ILE A 122 0.29 12.83 -3.13
C ILE A 122 -0.93 13.74 -3.16
N THR A 123 -1.83 13.50 -4.10
CA THR A 123 -3.05 14.29 -4.23
C THR A 123 -4.09 13.90 -3.18
N LYS A 124 -5.11 14.73 -3.00
CA LYS A 124 -6.17 14.56 -1.97
C LYS A 124 -6.83 13.18 -1.98
N TYR A 125 -7.05 12.61 -3.15
CA TYR A 125 -7.67 11.29 -3.31
C TYR A 125 -6.65 10.21 -3.70
N GLY A 126 -5.35 10.50 -3.62
CA GLY A 126 -4.28 9.52 -3.68
C GLY A 126 -4.04 8.85 -2.33
N VAL A 127 -3.06 7.97 -2.27
CA VAL A 127 -2.67 7.25 -1.04
C VAL A 127 -1.16 7.06 -1.00
N LEU A 128 -0.56 7.21 0.19
CA LEU A 128 0.79 6.75 0.46
C LEU A 128 0.73 5.29 0.93
N VAL A 129 1.47 4.42 0.25
CA VAL A 129 1.60 3.00 0.61
C VAL A 129 3.04 2.69 0.96
N ILE A 130 3.29 2.08 2.12
CA ILE A 130 4.61 1.57 2.53
C ILE A 130 4.48 0.06 2.72
N ASP A 131 5.04 -0.71 1.78
CA ASP A 131 4.99 -2.19 1.80
C ASP A 131 6.25 -2.75 2.47
N GLU A 132 6.09 -3.80 3.28
CA GLU A 132 7.13 -4.48 4.07
C GLU A 132 7.95 -3.51 4.94
N ALA A 133 7.25 -2.58 5.62
CA ALA A 133 7.81 -1.48 6.40
C ALA A 133 8.79 -1.92 7.51
N ALA A 134 8.57 -3.09 8.14
CA ALA A 134 9.49 -3.61 9.18
C ALA A 134 10.89 -3.99 8.65
N TYR A 135 11.10 -3.92 7.34
CA TYR A 135 12.38 -4.17 6.67
C TYR A 135 13.08 -2.89 6.21
N MET A 136 12.47 -1.73 6.47
CA MET A 136 13.00 -0.42 6.13
C MET A 136 13.61 0.26 7.36
N LYS A 137 14.48 1.23 7.12
CA LYS A 137 15.00 2.11 8.16
C LYS A 137 13.98 3.20 8.50
N ASP A 138 14.07 3.77 9.69
CA ASP A 138 13.14 4.80 10.15
C ASP A 138 13.21 6.09 9.31
N ASP A 139 14.39 6.43 8.77
CA ASP A 139 14.61 7.58 7.89
C ASP A 139 13.74 7.57 6.63
N VAL A 140 13.42 6.38 6.11
CA VAL A 140 12.50 6.21 4.96
C VAL A 140 11.11 6.74 5.28
N PHE A 141 10.58 6.39 6.45
CA PHE A 141 9.27 6.86 6.91
C PHE A 141 9.25 8.38 7.08
N TYR A 142 10.25 8.93 7.78
CA TYR A 142 10.34 10.37 7.99
C TYR A 142 10.57 11.17 6.69
N SER A 143 11.28 10.61 5.71
CA SER A 143 11.45 11.21 4.39
C SER A 143 10.17 11.17 3.53
N ALA A 144 9.30 10.19 3.75
CA ALA A 144 8.04 10.05 3.02
C ALA A 144 6.86 10.84 3.65
N THR A 145 6.89 11.10 4.96
CA THR A 145 5.82 11.83 5.66
C THR A 145 5.47 13.17 4.98
N PRO A 146 6.42 14.00 4.50
CA PRO A 146 6.10 15.24 3.79
C PRO A 146 5.25 15.09 2.54
N PHE A 147 5.19 13.91 1.92
CA PHE A 147 4.38 13.68 0.71
C PHE A 147 2.88 13.90 0.94
N THR A 148 2.45 13.77 2.18
CA THR A 148 1.04 13.90 2.59
C THR A 148 0.69 15.26 3.15
N ASN A 149 1.66 16.13 3.45
CA ASN A 149 1.42 17.39 4.18
C ASN A 149 0.47 18.35 3.46
N ALA A 150 0.60 18.47 2.14
CA ALA A 150 -0.17 19.47 1.37
C ALA A 150 -1.65 19.11 1.23
N ASN A 151 -1.96 17.84 1.03
CA ASN A 151 -3.29 17.37 0.65
C ASN A 151 -3.94 16.41 1.66
N ARG A 152 -3.20 16.03 2.71
CA ARG A 152 -3.63 15.16 3.81
C ARG A 152 -4.27 13.83 3.36
N PRO A 153 -3.72 13.14 2.32
CA PRO A 153 -4.18 11.82 1.95
C PRO A 153 -3.84 10.80 3.04
N PRO A 154 -4.51 9.64 3.07
CA PRO A 154 -4.18 8.59 4.03
C PRO A 154 -2.84 7.93 3.72
N THR A 155 -2.22 7.40 4.78
CA THR A 155 -1.06 6.51 4.67
C THR A 155 -1.45 5.10 5.11
N ILE A 156 -1.10 4.10 4.32
CA ILE A 156 -1.22 2.69 4.69
C ILE A 156 0.17 2.04 4.78
N ILE A 157 0.47 1.47 5.93
CA ILE A 157 1.75 0.85 6.24
C ILE A 157 1.52 -0.62 6.52
N VAL A 158 2.12 -1.50 5.71
CA VAL A 158 1.88 -2.93 5.83
C VAL A 158 3.19 -3.68 5.97
N SER A 159 3.28 -4.62 6.90
CA SER A 159 4.45 -5.48 7.00
C SER A 159 4.17 -6.82 7.66
N THR A 160 5.04 -7.77 7.36
CA THR A 160 5.27 -8.93 8.23
C THR A 160 6.14 -8.47 9.41
N PRO A 161 5.76 -8.73 10.67
CA PRO A 161 6.55 -8.31 11.82
C PRO A 161 7.94 -8.96 11.78
N ARG A 162 8.95 -8.19 12.13
CA ARG A 162 10.36 -8.65 12.15
C ARG A 162 11.02 -8.41 13.49
N PHE A 163 10.94 -7.18 13.99
CA PHE A 163 11.56 -6.74 15.24
C PHE A 163 10.52 -6.10 16.16
N ARG A 164 10.84 -5.99 17.46
CA ARG A 164 10.05 -5.23 18.45
C ARG A 164 10.59 -3.81 18.61
N SER A 165 10.98 -3.18 17.51
CA SER A 165 11.54 -1.83 17.45
C SER A 165 11.40 -1.24 16.05
N GLY A 166 11.58 0.08 15.91
CA GLY A 166 11.49 0.83 14.67
C GLY A 166 10.08 1.35 14.39
N PHE A 167 9.98 2.29 13.46
CA PHE A 167 8.76 3.05 13.20
C PHE A 167 7.51 2.19 12.98
N PHE A 168 7.63 1.05 12.29
CA PHE A 168 6.50 0.16 12.05
C PHE A 168 5.95 -0.44 13.35
N TYR A 169 6.86 -0.89 14.25
CA TYR A 169 6.46 -1.45 15.52
C TYR A 169 5.82 -0.39 16.42
N ASP A 170 6.44 0.78 16.52
CA ASP A 170 5.99 1.88 17.38
C ASP A 170 4.61 2.39 16.94
N LEU A 171 4.41 2.67 15.64
CA LEU A 171 3.11 3.05 15.08
C LEU A 171 2.03 1.99 15.30
N PHE A 172 2.37 0.70 15.15
CA PHE A 172 1.42 -0.37 15.41
C PHE A 172 0.99 -0.41 16.89
N GLN A 173 1.94 -0.24 17.83
CA GLN A 173 1.63 -0.20 19.26
C GLN A 173 0.80 1.05 19.64
N ASP A 174 1.14 2.20 19.10
CA ASP A 174 0.41 3.44 19.36
C ASP A 174 -1.02 3.40 18.78
N GLY A 175 -1.20 2.84 17.60
CA GLY A 175 -2.54 2.59 17.05
C GLY A 175 -3.36 1.61 17.89
N ARG A 176 -2.72 0.58 18.46
CA ARG A 176 -3.35 -0.33 19.44
C ARG A 176 -3.77 0.35 20.73
N ARG A 177 -3.09 1.42 21.13
CA ARG A 177 -3.41 2.25 22.31
C ARG A 177 -4.44 3.33 22.02
N GLY A 178 -4.91 3.45 20.79
CA GLY A 178 -5.91 4.45 20.38
C GLY A 178 -5.35 5.84 20.13
N ALA A 179 -4.10 5.95 19.68
CA ALA A 179 -3.55 7.24 19.27
C ALA A 179 -4.39 7.87 18.15
N THR A 180 -4.53 9.19 18.18
CA THR A 180 -5.38 9.94 17.24
C THR A 180 -4.92 9.73 15.79
N ASN A 181 -5.88 9.52 14.89
CA ASN A 181 -5.67 9.29 13.45
C ASN A 181 -4.76 8.09 13.12
N LEU A 182 -4.58 7.15 14.05
CA LEU A 182 -3.73 5.98 13.88
C LEU A 182 -4.52 4.69 14.13
N TYR A 183 -4.67 3.87 13.11
CA TYR A 183 -5.52 2.68 13.10
C TYR A 183 -4.67 1.42 12.90
N ALA A 184 -4.66 0.52 13.89
CA ALA A 184 -3.88 -0.71 13.86
C ALA A 184 -4.74 -1.94 13.55
N TYR A 185 -4.29 -2.74 12.57
CA TYR A 185 -4.92 -3.99 12.16
C TYR A 185 -3.95 -5.16 12.33
N ASP A 186 -4.41 -6.22 12.96
CA ASP A 186 -3.60 -7.42 13.19
C ASP A 186 -4.19 -8.63 12.42
N TRP A 187 -3.44 -9.10 11.44
CA TRP A 187 -3.80 -10.28 10.65
C TRP A 187 -3.09 -11.55 11.11
N SER A 188 -2.49 -11.54 12.30
CA SER A 188 -1.75 -12.69 12.82
C SER A 188 -2.62 -13.89 13.16
N ASP A 189 -3.86 -13.63 13.61
CA ASP A 189 -4.77 -14.63 14.16
C ASP A 189 -5.85 -15.07 13.17
N PHE A 190 -5.79 -14.64 11.90
CA PHE A 190 -6.81 -15.03 10.95
C PHE A 190 -6.48 -16.37 10.27
N ASP A 191 -7.53 -17.06 9.86
CA ASP A 191 -7.45 -18.27 9.06
C ASP A 191 -7.20 -17.94 7.58
N ASN A 192 -5.93 -18.00 7.15
CA ASN A 192 -5.61 -17.86 5.72
C ASN A 192 -6.13 -19.08 4.95
N PRO A 193 -7.12 -18.93 4.04
CA PRO A 193 -7.73 -20.05 3.34
C PRO A 193 -6.75 -20.78 2.40
N TYR A 194 -5.60 -20.18 2.11
CA TYR A 194 -4.56 -20.75 1.25
C TYR A 194 -3.48 -21.52 2.03
N ILE A 195 -3.57 -21.56 3.36
CA ILE A 195 -2.63 -22.30 4.21
C ILE A 195 -3.37 -23.48 4.82
N THR A 196 -2.88 -24.70 4.58
CA THR A 196 -3.48 -25.90 5.16
C THR A 196 -3.33 -25.94 6.68
N PRO A 197 -4.20 -26.66 7.42
CA PRO A 197 -4.10 -26.79 8.87
C PRO A 197 -2.71 -27.26 9.34
N GLU A 198 -2.09 -28.22 8.63
CA GLU A 198 -0.77 -28.77 8.96
C GLU A 198 0.32 -27.70 8.84
N LYS A 199 0.27 -26.85 7.79
CA LYS A 199 1.19 -25.73 7.62
C LYS A 199 0.99 -24.66 8.69
N ARG A 200 -0.24 -24.41 9.14
CA ARG A 200 -0.51 -23.47 10.25
C ARG A 200 0.15 -23.93 11.54
N GLU A 201 0.02 -25.20 11.87
CA GLU A 201 0.65 -25.79 13.06
C GLU A 201 2.18 -25.65 13.02
N MET A 202 2.79 -25.87 11.85
CA MET A 202 4.23 -25.70 11.64
C MET A 202 4.69 -24.25 11.82
N TYR A 203 3.85 -23.25 11.49
CA TYR A 203 4.20 -21.81 11.62
C TYR A 203 3.95 -21.23 13.03
N ARG A 204 3.25 -21.98 13.92
CA ARG A 204 3.03 -21.59 15.32
C ARG A 204 4.22 -21.91 16.24
N LYS A 205 5.13 -22.75 15.81
CA LYS A 205 6.39 -23.09 16.50
C LYS A 205 7.49 -22.10 16.12
#